data_ea8e699ffe754e3eee8372f11abbe485
#
_entry.id   ea8e699ffe754e3eee8372f11abbe485
#
_cell.length_a   1.000
_cell.length_b   1.000
_cell.length_c   1.000
_cell.angle_alpha   90.00
_cell.angle_beta   90.00
_cell.angle_gamma   90.00
#
_symmetry.space_group_name_H-M   'P 1'
#
loop_
_entity.id
_entity.type
_entity.pdbx_description
1 polymer ?
#
loop_
_entity_poly.entity_id
_entity_poly.type
_entity_poly.pdbx_seq_one_letter_code
_entity_poly.pdbx_strand_id
1 'polypeptide(L)'
;MRTAIGVDLGGSHVSASVVGEDGIVQYQHEHDLDDLQFDTVVSIVAATIQLARNDDKNVAAIGIGSPGNIDASSGAVLYSPNFRWSNAPLGETLRKQFSIPVFVANDARCATLGEFAFGTGKGTKDFVLLTLGTGIGGGIVANGALVLGNRWGAGEIGHHQIRPTDGFVCGCGKIGCFEAQASGTGLIRHAFAVAPSFPRSALLDRSPAKLSSKKIRKAAQEGDGHACAAWKNFIGDLALGLANVIAFVNPQTIAIGGGVSTAGDFMIDAVKPLVDALTTMVPKGTTTIEVAALGNDAGQVGAATMALQGGLVDENRT
;
A
#
# COMPACT_ATOMS: atom_id res chain seq x y z
N MET A 1 3.66 29.12 -3.30
CA MET A 1 3.23 27.70 -3.40
C MET A 1 3.01 27.18 -2.00
N ARG A 2 1.86 26.60 -1.72
CA ARG A 2 1.58 26.01 -0.39
C ARG A 2 2.34 24.71 -0.25
N THR A 3 2.85 24.44 0.94
CA THR A 3 3.53 23.19 1.30
C THR A 3 2.82 22.53 2.48
N ALA A 4 2.96 21.21 2.61
CA ALA A 4 2.57 20.45 3.79
C ALA A 4 3.63 19.42 4.12
N ILE A 5 3.63 18.93 5.34
CA ILE A 5 4.42 17.76 5.71
C ILE A 5 3.58 16.51 5.45
N GLY A 6 4.12 15.62 4.63
CA GLY A 6 3.62 14.27 4.45
C GLY A 6 4.45 13.28 5.24
N VAL A 7 3.79 12.50 6.09
CA VAL A 7 4.42 11.47 6.91
C VAL A 7 3.93 10.11 6.46
N ASP A 8 4.88 9.21 6.23
CA ASP A 8 4.62 7.77 6.03
C ASP A 8 5.13 7.02 7.26
N LEU A 9 4.18 6.53 8.06
CA LEU A 9 4.45 5.76 9.25
C LEU A 9 4.37 4.28 8.92
N GLY A 10 5.51 3.64 8.71
CA GLY A 10 5.63 2.20 8.48
C GLY A 10 5.77 1.40 9.77
N GLY A 11 5.84 0.07 9.64
CA GLY A 11 6.00 -0.83 10.79
C GLY A 11 7.42 -0.89 11.36
N SER A 12 8.43 -0.32 10.70
CA SER A 12 9.84 -0.37 11.10
C SER A 12 10.56 0.97 10.96
N HIS A 13 9.96 1.94 10.33
CA HIS A 13 10.51 3.28 10.13
C HIS A 13 9.38 4.29 9.95
N VAL A 14 9.69 5.54 10.17
CA VAL A 14 8.85 6.68 9.84
C VAL A 14 9.64 7.65 8.98
N SER A 15 9.01 8.15 7.92
CA SER A 15 9.57 9.20 7.09
C SER A 15 8.64 10.41 7.02
N ALA A 16 9.21 11.61 6.99
CA ALA A 16 8.48 12.87 6.87
C ALA A 16 9.14 13.75 5.81
N SER A 17 8.34 14.29 4.91
CA SER A 17 8.82 15.15 3.83
C SER A 17 8.02 16.44 3.75
N VAL A 18 8.69 17.51 3.36
CA VAL A 18 8.03 18.73 2.88
C VAL A 18 7.62 18.53 1.43
N VAL A 19 6.33 18.63 1.16
CA VAL A 19 5.75 18.38 -0.18
C VAL A 19 4.96 19.61 -0.61
N GLY A 20 5.23 20.07 -1.83
CA GLY A 20 4.51 21.17 -2.47
C GLY A 20 3.11 20.75 -2.97
N GLU A 21 2.25 21.72 -3.23
CA GLU A 21 0.93 21.49 -3.87
C GLU A 21 1.04 20.95 -5.30
N ASP A 22 2.24 20.92 -5.87
CA ASP A 22 2.59 20.27 -7.14
C ASP A 22 3.01 18.80 -6.99
N GLY A 23 3.05 18.28 -5.75
CA GLY A 23 3.45 16.92 -5.44
C GLY A 23 4.97 16.70 -5.37
N ILE A 24 5.77 17.78 -5.48
CA ILE A 24 7.24 17.66 -5.45
C ILE A 24 7.71 17.54 -4.00
N VAL A 25 8.46 16.48 -3.70
CA VAL A 25 9.16 16.27 -2.44
C VAL A 25 10.42 17.15 -2.42
N GLN A 26 10.54 18.03 -1.42
CA GLN A 26 11.65 18.98 -1.30
C GLN A 26 12.69 18.53 -0.29
N TYR A 27 12.25 18.10 0.89
CA TYR A 27 13.09 17.65 2.00
C TYR A 27 12.52 16.36 2.57
N GLN A 28 13.38 15.48 3.04
CA GLN A 28 12.98 14.21 3.62
C GLN A 28 13.85 13.86 4.81
N HIS A 29 13.19 13.41 5.88
CA HIS A 29 13.81 12.87 7.09
C HIS A 29 13.24 11.50 7.40
N GLU A 30 14.07 10.60 7.92
CA GLU A 30 13.69 9.24 8.25
C GLU A 30 14.27 8.81 9.59
N HIS A 31 13.51 8.01 10.34
CA HIS A 31 13.96 7.37 11.57
C HIS A 31 13.45 5.94 11.62
N ASP A 32 14.29 5.05 12.16
CA ASP A 32 13.91 3.68 12.45
C ASP A 32 13.00 3.61 13.69
N LEU A 33 12.16 2.58 13.74
CA LEU A 33 11.28 2.26 14.86
C LEU A 33 11.72 0.92 15.47
N ASP A 34 12.49 0.99 16.53
CA ASP A 34 12.96 -0.19 17.28
C ASP A 34 11.95 -0.66 18.32
N ASP A 35 11.10 0.26 18.81
CA ASP A 35 10.01 0.00 19.74
C ASP A 35 8.69 0.52 19.18
N LEU A 36 7.66 -0.33 19.22
CA LEU A 36 6.33 -0.05 18.67
C LEU A 36 5.29 0.37 19.73
N GLN A 37 5.76 0.69 20.95
CA GLN A 37 4.90 1.28 21.97
C GLN A 37 4.42 2.66 21.53
N PHE A 38 3.15 2.96 21.81
CA PHE A 38 2.48 4.17 21.31
C PHE A 38 3.26 5.45 21.60
N ASP A 39 3.66 5.66 22.86
CA ASP A 39 4.34 6.90 23.26
C ASP A 39 5.73 7.04 22.60
N THR A 40 6.45 5.92 22.43
CA THR A 40 7.75 5.89 21.74
C THR A 40 7.58 6.27 20.27
N VAL A 41 6.64 5.62 19.57
CA VAL A 41 6.37 5.91 18.14
C VAL A 41 5.92 7.36 17.96
N VAL A 42 4.98 7.86 18.79
CA VAL A 42 4.53 9.26 18.73
C VAL A 42 5.69 10.24 18.92
N SER A 43 6.60 9.95 19.85
CA SER A 43 7.76 10.80 20.10
C SER A 43 8.69 10.86 18.88
N ILE A 44 8.94 9.71 18.23
CA ILE A 44 9.77 9.63 17.02
C ILE A 44 9.08 10.34 15.85
N VAL A 45 7.78 10.11 15.64
CA VAL A 45 6.98 10.80 14.61
C VAL A 45 7.04 12.31 14.80
N ALA A 46 6.84 12.80 16.04
CA ALA A 46 6.91 14.22 16.33
C ALA A 46 8.30 14.82 16.09
N ALA A 47 9.36 14.11 16.45
CA ALA A 47 10.74 14.51 16.17
C ALA A 47 11.01 14.60 14.65
N THR A 48 10.56 13.59 13.89
CA THR A 48 10.73 13.58 12.42
C THR A 48 9.97 14.72 11.75
N ILE A 49 8.74 14.99 12.19
CA ILE A 49 7.94 16.15 11.74
C ILE A 49 8.66 17.46 12.07
N GLN A 50 9.25 17.57 13.27
CA GLN A 50 9.94 18.80 13.67
C GLN A 50 11.18 19.07 12.81
N LEU A 51 11.90 18.03 12.36
CA LEU A 51 13.00 18.19 11.42
C LEU A 51 12.49 18.77 10.09
N ALA A 52 11.45 18.18 9.51
CA ALA A 52 10.85 18.70 8.27
C ALA A 52 10.32 20.15 8.43
N ARG A 53 9.75 20.49 9.60
CA ARG A 53 9.36 21.89 9.91
C ARG A 53 10.52 22.86 10.03
N ASN A 54 11.69 22.40 10.37
CA ASN A 54 12.88 23.26 10.41
C ASN A 54 13.35 23.64 9.00
N ASP A 55 13.09 22.77 8.00
CA ASP A 55 13.41 23.04 6.60
C ASP A 55 12.41 24.04 5.96
N ASP A 56 11.11 23.91 6.31
CA ASP A 56 10.09 24.90 5.91
C ASP A 56 9.17 25.23 7.09
N LYS A 57 9.33 26.43 7.63
CA LYS A 57 8.52 26.92 8.75
C LYS A 57 7.11 27.36 8.34
N ASN A 58 6.84 27.48 7.04
CA ASN A 58 5.57 27.98 6.51
C ASN A 58 4.62 26.86 6.04
N VAL A 59 4.91 25.61 6.38
CA VAL A 59 4.02 24.48 6.05
C VAL A 59 2.62 24.72 6.61
N ALA A 60 1.62 24.50 5.76
CA ALA A 60 0.22 24.81 6.08
C ALA A 60 -0.44 23.76 6.99
N ALA A 61 -0.02 22.49 6.87
CA ALA A 61 -0.61 21.37 7.59
C ALA A 61 0.33 20.15 7.62
N ILE A 62 -0.04 19.14 8.39
CA ILE A 62 0.64 17.85 8.50
C ILE A 62 -0.36 16.75 8.13
N GLY A 63 0.00 15.87 7.20
CA GLY A 63 -0.72 14.65 6.88
C GLY A 63 0.09 13.42 7.28
N ILE A 64 -0.57 12.40 7.80
CA ILE A 64 0.08 11.18 8.27
C ILE A 64 -0.64 9.98 7.68
N GLY A 65 0.09 9.14 6.93
CA GLY A 65 -0.31 7.79 6.56
C GLY A 65 0.12 6.82 7.64
N SER A 66 -0.79 6.04 8.20
CA SER A 66 -0.53 5.06 9.27
C SER A 66 -1.15 3.72 8.94
N PRO A 67 -0.48 2.59 9.23
CA PRO A 67 -1.05 1.27 9.03
C PRO A 67 -2.25 1.02 9.94
N GLY A 68 -3.28 0.40 9.38
CA GLY A 68 -4.47 -0.02 10.12
C GLY A 68 -5.74 0.71 9.72
N ASN A 69 -6.81 0.47 10.49
CA ASN A 69 -8.08 1.16 10.31
C ASN A 69 -8.05 2.49 11.10
N ILE A 70 -8.18 3.59 10.38
CA ILE A 70 -8.06 4.95 10.92
C ILE A 70 -9.42 5.64 10.83
N ASP A 71 -9.88 6.19 11.94
CA ASP A 71 -10.95 7.16 11.93
C ASP A 71 -10.42 8.49 11.40
N ALA A 72 -10.71 8.80 10.15
CA ALA A 72 -10.19 10.00 9.50
C ALA A 72 -10.72 11.32 10.10
N SER A 73 -11.83 11.29 10.84
CA SER A 73 -12.40 12.47 11.50
C SER A 73 -11.62 12.84 12.76
N SER A 74 -11.32 11.88 13.61
CA SER A 74 -10.56 12.09 14.85
C SER A 74 -9.05 11.91 14.66
N GLY A 75 -8.61 11.15 13.65
CA GLY A 75 -7.25 10.71 13.46
C GLY A 75 -6.85 9.59 14.43
N ALA A 76 -7.81 8.90 15.04
CA ALA A 76 -7.53 7.77 15.91
C ALA A 76 -7.26 6.50 15.10
N VAL A 77 -6.26 5.74 15.51
CA VAL A 77 -6.00 4.40 15.01
C VAL A 77 -6.94 3.44 15.72
N LEU A 78 -8.05 3.06 15.06
CA LEU A 78 -9.06 2.18 15.65
C LEU A 78 -8.49 0.78 15.91
N TYR A 79 -7.70 0.28 14.96
CA TYR A 79 -7.00 -0.99 15.07
C TYR A 79 -5.81 -1.03 14.10
N SER A 80 -4.65 -1.40 14.60
CA SER A 80 -3.46 -1.67 13.78
C SER A 80 -2.80 -2.97 14.21
N PRO A 81 -2.83 -4.02 13.39
CA PRO A 81 -2.12 -5.26 13.68
C PRO A 81 -0.60 -5.08 13.72
N ASN A 82 -0.06 -4.17 12.92
CA ASN A 82 1.38 -3.88 12.84
C ASN A 82 1.92 -3.36 14.17
N PHE A 83 1.21 -2.41 14.78
CA PHE A 83 1.58 -1.81 16.07
C PHE A 83 0.92 -2.48 17.27
N ARG A 84 -0.05 -3.37 17.05
CA ARG A 84 -0.92 -3.94 18.10
C ARG A 84 -1.67 -2.86 18.89
N TRP A 85 -1.97 -1.73 18.25
CA TRP A 85 -2.73 -0.65 18.82
C TRP A 85 -4.23 -0.88 18.65
N SER A 86 -4.99 -0.38 19.63
CA SER A 86 -6.46 -0.33 19.60
C SER A 86 -6.91 0.99 20.18
N ASN A 87 -7.74 1.73 19.43
CA ASN A 87 -8.25 3.06 19.80
C ASN A 87 -7.15 4.05 20.23
N ALA A 88 -6.00 4.02 19.54
CA ALA A 88 -4.86 4.88 19.84
C ALA A 88 -5.10 6.31 19.33
N PRO A 89 -4.99 7.35 20.15
CA PRO A 89 -5.37 8.73 19.79
C PRO A 89 -4.24 9.47 19.06
N LEU A 90 -3.70 8.90 17.97
CA LEU A 90 -2.53 9.42 17.26
C LEU A 90 -2.72 10.87 16.80
N GLY A 91 -3.84 11.16 16.11
CA GLY A 91 -4.13 12.50 15.60
C GLY A 91 -4.30 13.52 16.72
N GLU A 92 -5.04 13.18 17.79
CA GLU A 92 -5.26 14.07 18.94
C GLU A 92 -3.94 14.39 19.64
N THR A 93 -3.10 13.36 19.87
CA THR A 93 -1.82 13.51 20.56
C THR A 93 -0.87 14.42 19.78
N LEU A 94 -0.80 14.28 18.46
CA LEU A 94 0.05 15.12 17.63
C LEU A 94 -0.52 16.54 17.45
N ARG A 95 -1.85 16.73 17.36
CA ARG A 95 -2.47 18.07 17.35
C ARG A 95 -2.15 18.89 18.59
N LYS A 96 -1.96 18.26 19.75
CA LYS A 96 -1.54 18.94 20.98
C LYS A 96 -0.10 19.47 20.92
N GLN A 97 0.74 18.87 20.07
CA GLN A 97 2.16 19.25 19.94
C GLN A 97 2.41 20.30 18.86
N PHE A 98 1.57 20.32 17.83
CA PHE A 98 1.74 21.20 16.68
C PHE A 98 0.60 22.22 16.59
N SER A 99 0.96 23.49 16.36
CA SER A 99 0.00 24.62 16.22
C SER A 99 -0.64 24.73 14.84
N ILE A 100 -0.46 23.73 13.98
CA ILE A 100 -1.03 23.63 12.62
C ILE A 100 -1.89 22.37 12.51
N PRO A 101 -2.85 22.32 11.55
CA PRO A 101 -3.71 21.18 11.38
C PRO A 101 -2.95 19.87 11.16
N VAL A 102 -3.40 18.78 11.80
CA VAL A 102 -2.86 17.43 11.64
C VAL A 102 -3.98 16.48 11.24
N PHE A 103 -3.81 15.79 10.12
CA PHE A 103 -4.72 14.81 9.56
C PHE A 103 -4.05 13.44 9.52
N VAL A 104 -4.82 12.39 9.83
CA VAL A 104 -4.32 11.02 9.81
C VAL A 104 -5.26 10.16 8.96
N ALA A 105 -4.68 9.33 8.10
CA ALA A 105 -5.41 8.35 7.30
C ALA A 105 -4.62 7.04 7.20
N ASN A 106 -5.23 6.02 6.60
CA ASN A 106 -4.51 4.78 6.31
C ASN A 106 -3.41 5.02 5.26
N ASP A 107 -2.26 4.37 5.43
CA ASP A 107 -1.06 4.48 4.59
C ASP A 107 -1.31 4.19 3.10
N ALA A 108 -1.97 3.06 2.79
CA ALA A 108 -2.28 2.70 1.40
C ALA A 108 -3.28 3.67 0.75
N ARG A 109 -4.18 4.27 1.52
CA ARG A 109 -5.09 5.33 1.03
C ARG A 109 -4.34 6.63 0.76
N CYS A 110 -3.38 6.99 1.61
CA CYS A 110 -2.48 8.10 1.33
C CYS A 110 -1.71 7.85 0.03
N ALA A 111 -1.08 6.68 -0.11
CA ALA A 111 -0.38 6.32 -1.35
C ALA A 111 -1.30 6.37 -2.58
N THR A 112 -2.57 5.95 -2.43
CA THR A 112 -3.57 6.04 -3.50
C THR A 112 -3.85 7.47 -3.91
N LEU A 113 -3.98 8.40 -2.96
CA LEU A 113 -4.15 9.83 -3.26
C LEU A 113 -2.94 10.42 -3.96
N GLY A 114 -1.73 10.06 -3.55
CA GLY A 114 -0.49 10.50 -4.19
C GLY A 114 -0.44 10.07 -5.65
N GLU A 115 -0.61 8.78 -5.90
CA GLU A 115 -0.60 8.21 -7.26
C GLU A 115 -1.76 8.74 -8.12
N PHE A 116 -2.92 8.98 -7.53
CA PHE A 116 -4.07 9.56 -8.24
C PHE A 116 -3.83 11.01 -8.66
N ALA A 117 -3.23 11.81 -7.78
CA ALA A 117 -3.00 13.22 -8.04
C ALA A 117 -1.79 13.48 -8.94
N PHE A 118 -0.69 12.77 -8.75
CA PHE A 118 0.61 13.10 -9.35
C PHE A 118 1.30 11.94 -10.07
N GLY A 119 0.85 10.70 -9.85
CA GLY A 119 1.43 9.51 -10.44
C GLY A 119 0.58 8.89 -11.56
N THR A 120 0.53 7.57 -11.58
CA THR A 120 -0.12 6.74 -12.62
C THR A 120 -1.63 7.00 -12.76
N GLY A 121 -2.30 7.44 -11.69
CA GLY A 121 -3.73 7.79 -11.70
C GLY A 121 -4.05 9.17 -12.25
N LYS A 122 -3.05 9.99 -12.55
CA LYS A 122 -3.27 11.38 -12.99
C LYS A 122 -4.12 11.47 -14.25
N GLY A 123 -5.20 12.26 -14.17
CA GLY A 123 -6.15 12.45 -15.29
C GLY A 123 -7.25 11.39 -15.40
N THR A 124 -7.23 10.35 -14.57
CA THR A 124 -8.33 9.37 -14.47
C THR A 124 -9.42 9.85 -13.51
N LYS A 125 -10.59 9.22 -13.55
CA LYS A 125 -11.67 9.41 -12.56
C LYS A 125 -11.87 8.17 -11.70
N ASP A 126 -11.57 7.01 -12.27
CA ASP A 126 -11.74 5.71 -11.63
C ASP A 126 -10.38 5.01 -11.61
N PHE A 127 -9.81 4.91 -10.43
CA PHE A 127 -8.43 4.48 -10.22
C PHE A 127 -8.35 3.54 -9.02
N VAL A 128 -7.49 2.54 -9.11
CA VAL A 128 -7.16 1.66 -7.98
C VAL A 128 -5.64 1.59 -7.83
N LEU A 129 -5.16 1.80 -6.63
CA LEU A 129 -3.80 1.44 -6.25
C LEU A 129 -3.82 0.13 -5.46
N LEU A 130 -2.90 -0.77 -5.80
CA LEU A 130 -2.52 -1.93 -5.00
C LEU A 130 -1.06 -1.78 -4.56
N THR A 131 -0.79 -1.88 -3.26
CA THR A 131 0.57 -1.90 -2.74
C THR A 131 0.97 -3.35 -2.44
N LEU A 132 1.83 -3.93 -3.29
CA LEU A 132 2.34 -5.29 -3.13
C LEU A 132 3.67 -5.25 -2.37
N GLY A 133 3.60 -5.43 -1.05
CA GLY A 133 4.73 -5.52 -0.14
C GLY A 133 4.79 -6.87 0.58
N THR A 134 5.03 -6.85 1.88
CA THR A 134 4.84 -8.02 2.78
C THR A 134 3.40 -8.51 2.73
N GLY A 135 2.44 -7.57 2.70
CA GLY A 135 1.02 -7.80 2.47
C GLY A 135 0.52 -7.14 1.19
N ILE A 136 -0.80 -6.97 1.07
CA ILE A 136 -1.48 -6.21 0.02
C ILE A 136 -2.36 -5.14 0.67
N GLY A 137 -1.94 -3.89 0.52
CA GLY A 137 -2.78 -2.74 0.78
C GLY A 137 -3.44 -2.21 -0.50
N GLY A 138 -4.34 -1.25 -0.36
CA GLY A 138 -4.94 -0.62 -1.53
C GLY A 138 -5.85 0.55 -1.20
N GLY A 139 -6.26 1.23 -2.26
CA GLY A 139 -7.28 2.27 -2.22
C GLY A 139 -7.99 2.36 -3.55
N ILE A 140 -9.20 2.86 -3.50
CA ILE A 140 -10.12 2.96 -4.63
C ILE A 140 -10.50 4.43 -4.78
N VAL A 141 -10.37 4.96 -5.97
CA VAL A 141 -10.96 6.24 -6.38
C VAL A 141 -12.08 5.93 -7.36
N ALA A 142 -13.25 6.48 -7.11
CA ALA A 142 -14.40 6.37 -7.99
C ALA A 142 -15.01 7.75 -8.23
N ASN A 143 -15.28 8.10 -9.49
CA ASN A 143 -15.76 9.42 -9.88
C ASN A 143 -14.90 10.59 -9.36
N GLY A 144 -13.58 10.39 -9.31
CA GLY A 144 -12.62 11.41 -8.86
C GLY A 144 -12.50 11.57 -7.35
N ALA A 145 -13.15 10.73 -6.55
CA ALA A 145 -13.10 10.79 -5.08
C ALA A 145 -12.63 9.45 -4.47
N LEU A 146 -11.80 9.53 -3.45
CA LEU A 146 -11.38 8.36 -2.68
C LEU A 146 -12.58 7.71 -1.98
N VAL A 147 -12.75 6.40 -2.17
CA VAL A 147 -13.82 5.63 -1.54
C VAL A 147 -13.42 5.30 -0.11
N LEU A 148 -14.08 5.90 0.85
CA LEU A 148 -13.80 5.71 2.27
C LEU A 148 -14.66 4.60 2.90
N GLY A 149 -15.89 4.43 2.39
CA GLY A 149 -16.85 3.48 2.94
C GLY A 149 -17.37 3.87 4.34
N ASN A 150 -18.22 3.01 4.89
CA ASN A 150 -18.69 3.19 6.25
C ASN A 150 -17.55 3.00 7.25
N ARG A 151 -17.40 3.92 8.18
CA ARG A 151 -16.33 3.91 9.20
C ARG A 151 -14.94 3.72 8.60
N TRP A 152 -14.70 4.32 7.44
CA TRP A 152 -13.38 4.33 6.78
C TRP A 152 -12.85 2.94 6.40
N GLY A 153 -13.73 1.96 6.20
CA GLY A 153 -13.36 0.55 5.99
C GLY A 153 -13.25 0.13 4.52
N ALA A 154 -13.44 1.01 3.53
CA ALA A 154 -13.31 0.64 2.12
C ALA A 154 -11.84 0.49 1.70
N GLY A 155 -11.59 -0.29 0.65
CA GLY A 155 -10.25 -0.44 0.08
C GLY A 155 -9.41 -1.55 0.70
N GLU A 156 -9.95 -2.36 1.60
CA GLU A 156 -9.29 -3.56 2.15
C GLU A 156 -9.20 -4.69 1.11
N ILE A 157 -8.67 -4.35 -0.08
CA ILE A 157 -8.66 -5.21 -1.26
C ILE A 157 -7.88 -6.51 -1.00
N GLY A 158 -6.79 -6.45 -0.23
CA GLY A 158 -5.98 -7.61 0.12
C GLY A 158 -6.75 -8.70 0.86
N HIS A 159 -7.89 -8.36 1.50
CA HIS A 159 -8.63 -9.30 2.34
C HIS A 159 -9.87 -9.92 1.71
N HIS A 160 -10.16 -9.69 0.40
CA HIS A 160 -11.13 -10.51 -0.29
C HIS A 160 -10.55 -11.91 -0.57
N GLN A 161 -11.40 -12.95 -0.45
CA GLN A 161 -10.96 -14.33 -0.61
C GLN A 161 -10.96 -14.71 -2.10
N ILE A 162 -9.82 -15.17 -2.61
CA ILE A 162 -9.67 -15.70 -3.96
C ILE A 162 -9.52 -17.24 -3.99
N ARG A 163 -9.12 -17.83 -2.85
CA ARG A 163 -8.97 -19.29 -2.67
C ARG A 163 -9.54 -19.73 -1.32
N PRO A 164 -10.86 -19.75 -1.14
CA PRO A 164 -11.47 -19.97 0.18
C PRO A 164 -11.30 -21.38 0.73
N THR A 165 -11.01 -22.39 -0.12
CA THR A 165 -10.93 -23.80 0.27
C THR A 165 -9.51 -24.35 0.37
N ASP A 166 -8.60 -23.87 -0.48
CA ASP A 166 -7.25 -24.43 -0.69
C ASP A 166 -6.14 -23.38 -0.57
N GLY A 167 -6.49 -22.16 -0.15
CA GLY A 167 -5.55 -21.06 -0.04
C GLY A 167 -4.74 -21.07 1.25
N PHE A 168 -3.73 -20.22 1.29
CA PHE A 168 -2.91 -19.99 2.49
C PHE A 168 -3.71 -19.24 3.56
N VAL A 169 -3.39 -19.49 4.83
CA VAL A 169 -3.97 -18.76 5.97
C VAL A 169 -3.46 -17.32 5.94
N CYS A 170 -4.37 -16.36 6.00
CA CYS A 170 -4.08 -14.94 6.08
C CYS A 170 -3.83 -14.49 7.52
N GLY A 171 -3.05 -13.42 7.69
CA GLY A 171 -2.84 -12.77 8.99
C GLY A 171 -4.14 -12.29 9.66
N CYS A 172 -5.20 -12.04 8.88
CA CYS A 172 -6.52 -11.69 9.40
C CYS A 172 -7.35 -12.90 9.92
N GLY A 173 -6.80 -14.12 9.90
CA GLY A 173 -7.44 -15.37 10.36
C GLY A 173 -8.26 -16.09 9.30
N LYS A 174 -8.55 -15.53 8.13
CA LYS A 174 -9.25 -16.20 7.04
C LYS A 174 -8.32 -17.03 6.17
N ILE A 175 -8.86 -18.00 5.42
CA ILE A 175 -8.13 -18.78 4.42
C ILE A 175 -8.32 -18.14 3.05
N GLY A 176 -7.23 -18.04 2.26
CA GLY A 176 -7.29 -17.70 0.84
C GLY A 176 -7.58 -16.24 0.51
N CYS A 177 -7.29 -15.30 1.41
CA CYS A 177 -7.28 -13.88 1.08
C CYS A 177 -6.29 -13.59 -0.05
N PHE A 178 -6.60 -12.62 -0.89
CA PHE A 178 -5.73 -12.16 -1.97
C PHE A 178 -4.31 -11.86 -1.48
N GLU A 179 -4.18 -11.17 -0.36
CA GLU A 179 -2.89 -10.89 0.29
C GLU A 179 -2.10 -12.16 0.60
N ALA A 180 -2.75 -13.17 1.18
CA ALA A 180 -2.07 -14.41 1.56
C ALA A 180 -1.49 -15.15 0.35
N GLN A 181 -2.09 -14.97 -0.83
CA GLN A 181 -1.72 -15.63 -2.09
C GLN A 181 -0.74 -14.79 -2.93
N ALA A 182 -1.02 -13.50 -3.10
CA ALA A 182 -0.38 -12.65 -4.11
C ALA A 182 0.46 -11.50 -3.54
N SER A 183 0.84 -11.55 -2.26
CA SER A 183 1.84 -10.63 -1.68
C SER A 183 3.27 -11.18 -1.80
N GLY A 184 4.26 -10.40 -1.37
CA GLY A 184 5.64 -10.89 -1.27
C GLY A 184 5.76 -12.11 -0.34
N THR A 185 4.99 -12.14 0.75
CA THR A 185 4.87 -13.32 1.64
C THR A 185 4.17 -14.48 0.91
N GLY A 186 3.14 -14.20 0.10
CA GLY A 186 2.47 -15.18 -0.74
C GLY A 186 3.42 -15.85 -1.72
N LEU A 187 4.28 -15.07 -2.40
CA LEU A 187 5.29 -15.62 -3.31
C LEU A 187 6.26 -16.58 -2.60
N ILE A 188 6.70 -16.24 -1.37
CA ILE A 188 7.54 -17.13 -0.56
C ILE A 188 6.78 -18.43 -0.24
N ARG A 189 5.51 -18.34 0.15
CA ARG A 189 4.66 -19.53 0.42
C ARG A 189 4.50 -20.40 -0.80
N HIS A 190 4.30 -19.81 -2.00
CA HIS A 190 4.28 -20.58 -3.24
C HIS A 190 5.59 -21.31 -3.51
N ALA A 191 6.75 -20.71 -3.24
CA ALA A 191 8.03 -21.39 -3.39
C ALA A 191 8.12 -22.62 -2.48
N PHE A 192 7.67 -22.53 -1.23
CA PHE A 192 7.62 -23.69 -0.34
C PHE A 192 6.57 -24.74 -0.76
N ALA A 193 5.42 -24.31 -1.26
CA ALA A 193 4.37 -25.21 -1.69
C ALA A 193 4.77 -26.09 -2.89
N VAL A 194 5.54 -25.55 -3.84
CA VAL A 194 6.04 -26.32 -4.99
C VAL A 194 7.36 -27.06 -4.74
N ALA A 195 8.01 -26.83 -3.59
CA ALA A 195 9.30 -27.41 -3.22
C ALA A 195 9.40 -28.95 -3.40
N PRO A 196 8.37 -29.77 -3.09
CA PRO A 196 8.44 -31.21 -3.28
C PRO A 196 8.73 -31.63 -4.73
N SER A 197 8.37 -30.81 -5.72
CA SER A 197 8.66 -31.07 -7.13
C SER A 197 10.09 -30.70 -7.55
N PHE A 198 10.85 -30.04 -6.68
CA PHE A 198 12.20 -29.53 -6.95
C PHE A 198 13.20 -29.86 -5.85
N PRO A 199 13.43 -31.16 -5.53
CA PRO A 199 14.20 -31.58 -4.34
C PRO A 199 15.69 -31.18 -4.37
N ARG A 200 16.21 -30.73 -5.53
CA ARG A 200 17.61 -30.29 -5.70
C ARG A 200 17.74 -28.79 -5.89
N SER A 201 16.68 -28.03 -5.66
CA SER A 201 16.73 -26.57 -5.86
C SER A 201 17.57 -25.88 -4.78
N ALA A 202 18.48 -25.00 -5.19
CA ALA A 202 19.27 -24.16 -4.30
C ALA A 202 18.42 -23.14 -3.49
N LEU A 203 17.15 -22.93 -3.88
CA LEU A 203 16.22 -22.14 -3.08
C LEU A 203 15.86 -22.81 -1.75
N LEU A 204 15.91 -24.15 -1.69
CA LEU A 204 15.59 -24.94 -0.48
C LEU A 204 16.71 -24.93 0.56
N ASP A 205 17.95 -24.58 0.17
CA ASP A 205 19.08 -24.46 1.09
C ASP A 205 18.93 -23.25 2.01
N ARG A 206 17.90 -22.44 1.78
CA ARG A 206 17.60 -21.23 2.54
C ARG A 206 16.44 -21.49 3.50
N SER A 207 16.64 -21.15 4.77
CA SER A 207 15.50 -21.14 5.70
C SER A 207 14.44 -20.12 5.24
N PRO A 208 13.15 -20.33 5.58
CA PRO A 208 12.09 -19.37 5.26
C PRO A 208 12.43 -17.91 5.60
N ALA A 209 13.12 -17.71 6.74
CA ALA A 209 13.56 -16.38 7.18
C ALA A 209 14.64 -15.75 6.29
N LYS A 210 15.34 -16.54 5.47
CA LYS A 210 16.39 -16.05 4.56
C LYS A 210 15.95 -15.95 3.11
N LEU A 211 14.79 -16.51 2.77
CA LEU A 211 14.20 -16.41 1.45
C LEU A 211 13.37 -15.13 1.36
N SER A 212 13.54 -14.35 0.32
CA SER A 212 12.76 -13.14 0.07
C SER A 212 12.10 -13.20 -1.31
N SER A 213 10.98 -12.50 -1.48
CA SER A 213 10.30 -12.37 -2.77
C SER A 213 11.23 -11.85 -3.87
N LYS A 214 12.13 -10.90 -3.54
CA LYS A 214 13.16 -10.38 -4.46
C LYS A 214 14.11 -11.48 -4.94
N LYS A 215 14.53 -12.41 -4.07
CA LYS A 215 15.41 -13.53 -4.45
C LYS A 215 14.70 -14.54 -5.35
N ILE A 216 13.43 -14.86 -5.04
CA ILE A 216 12.61 -15.78 -5.86
C ILE A 216 12.39 -15.16 -7.25
N ARG A 217 11.99 -13.89 -7.30
CA ARG A 217 11.82 -13.17 -8.56
C ARG A 217 13.08 -13.20 -9.42
N LYS A 218 14.25 -12.83 -8.83
CA LYS A 218 15.52 -12.84 -9.54
C LYS A 218 15.84 -14.23 -10.11
N ALA A 219 15.68 -15.29 -9.31
CA ALA A 219 15.89 -16.65 -9.77
C ALA A 219 14.91 -17.06 -10.88
N ALA A 220 13.65 -16.62 -10.82
CA ALA A 220 12.67 -16.86 -11.88
C ALA A 220 13.07 -16.13 -13.19
N GLN A 221 13.55 -14.89 -13.12
CA GLN A 221 14.07 -14.14 -14.27
C GLN A 221 15.31 -14.80 -14.88
N GLU A 222 16.11 -15.50 -14.08
CA GLU A 222 17.28 -16.26 -14.50
C GLU A 222 16.94 -17.68 -15.00
N GLY A 223 15.65 -18.09 -14.99
CA GLY A 223 15.16 -19.36 -15.49
C GLY A 223 15.25 -20.54 -14.52
N ASP A 224 15.44 -20.32 -13.21
CA ASP A 224 15.37 -21.37 -12.21
C ASP A 224 13.97 -22.02 -12.20
N GLY A 225 13.89 -23.32 -12.44
CA GLY A 225 12.63 -24.02 -12.62
C GLY A 225 11.73 -23.99 -11.37
N HIS A 226 12.32 -24.05 -10.16
CA HIS A 226 11.57 -23.92 -8.90
C HIS A 226 10.98 -22.52 -8.72
N ALA A 227 11.82 -21.51 -8.93
CA ALA A 227 11.38 -20.12 -8.85
C ALA A 227 10.33 -19.78 -9.93
N CYS A 228 10.48 -20.30 -11.16
CA CYS A 228 9.50 -20.15 -12.24
C CYS A 228 8.15 -20.76 -11.87
N ALA A 229 8.13 -21.96 -11.25
CA ALA A 229 6.89 -22.58 -10.81
C ALA A 229 6.18 -21.77 -9.70
N ALA A 230 6.93 -21.28 -8.72
CA ALA A 230 6.41 -20.41 -7.67
C ALA A 230 5.87 -19.09 -8.25
N TRP A 231 6.62 -18.45 -9.16
CA TRP A 231 6.24 -17.22 -9.84
C TRP A 231 4.96 -17.40 -10.65
N LYS A 232 4.84 -18.49 -11.39
CA LYS A 232 3.63 -18.81 -12.17
C LYS A 232 2.38 -18.89 -11.30
N ASN A 233 2.45 -19.56 -10.15
CA ASN A 233 1.33 -19.63 -9.21
C ASN A 233 0.97 -18.26 -8.63
N PHE A 234 1.98 -17.52 -8.20
CA PHE A 234 1.82 -16.15 -7.72
C PHE A 234 1.15 -15.23 -8.76
N ILE A 235 1.59 -15.27 -10.03
CA ILE A 235 1.01 -14.48 -11.12
C ILE A 235 -0.44 -14.91 -11.39
N GLY A 236 -0.75 -16.22 -11.32
CA GLY A 236 -2.11 -16.70 -11.46
C GLY A 236 -3.04 -16.16 -10.37
N ASP A 237 -2.60 -16.15 -9.12
CA ASP A 237 -3.37 -15.61 -8.00
C ASP A 237 -3.46 -14.07 -8.06
N LEU A 238 -2.40 -13.40 -8.49
CA LEU A 238 -2.42 -11.96 -8.74
C LEU A 238 -3.46 -11.60 -9.82
N ALA A 239 -3.47 -12.34 -10.93
CA ALA A 239 -4.42 -12.11 -12.01
C ALA A 239 -5.88 -12.31 -11.56
N LEU A 240 -6.13 -13.34 -10.75
CA LEU A 240 -7.48 -13.60 -10.21
C LEU A 240 -7.94 -12.48 -9.29
N GLY A 241 -7.07 -11.98 -8.41
CA GLY A 241 -7.39 -10.85 -7.54
C GLY A 241 -7.66 -9.57 -8.33
N LEU A 242 -6.84 -9.27 -9.36
CA LEU A 242 -7.04 -8.11 -10.23
C LEU A 242 -8.33 -8.21 -11.04
N ALA A 243 -8.66 -9.39 -11.58
CA ALA A 243 -9.90 -9.61 -12.31
C ALA A 243 -11.13 -9.38 -11.41
N ASN A 244 -11.08 -9.78 -10.13
CA ASN A 244 -12.13 -9.47 -9.16
C ASN A 244 -12.26 -7.96 -8.92
N VAL A 245 -11.14 -7.24 -8.79
CA VAL A 245 -11.15 -5.77 -8.65
C VAL A 245 -11.80 -5.12 -9.87
N ILE A 246 -11.46 -5.56 -11.08
CA ILE A 246 -12.09 -5.08 -12.32
C ILE A 246 -13.59 -5.38 -12.31
N ALA A 247 -13.99 -6.58 -11.91
CA ALA A 247 -15.41 -6.95 -11.85
C ALA A 247 -16.23 -6.10 -10.86
N PHE A 248 -15.62 -5.63 -9.76
CA PHE A 248 -16.31 -4.84 -8.73
C PHE A 248 -16.28 -3.34 -9.00
N VAL A 249 -15.17 -2.82 -9.53
CA VAL A 249 -14.92 -1.37 -9.63
C VAL A 249 -14.80 -0.91 -11.06
N ASN A 250 -14.31 -1.75 -11.98
CA ASN A 250 -13.99 -1.43 -13.37
C ASN A 250 -13.24 -0.09 -13.52
N PRO A 251 -12.07 0.05 -12.89
CA PRO A 251 -11.32 1.30 -12.93
C PRO A 251 -10.69 1.52 -14.32
N GLN A 252 -10.39 2.77 -14.66
CA GLN A 252 -9.62 3.11 -15.86
C GLN A 252 -8.17 2.60 -15.74
N THR A 253 -7.61 2.69 -14.54
CA THR A 253 -6.24 2.25 -14.28
C THR A 253 -6.12 1.54 -12.94
N ILE A 254 -5.40 0.43 -12.92
CA ILE A 254 -4.89 -0.22 -11.72
C ILE A 254 -3.38 0.00 -11.68
N ALA A 255 -2.89 0.75 -10.69
CA ALA A 255 -1.47 0.88 -10.43
C ALA A 255 -1.02 -0.16 -9.40
N ILE A 256 0.14 -0.77 -9.64
CA ILE A 256 0.76 -1.73 -8.72
C ILE A 256 2.03 -1.11 -8.15
N GLY A 257 2.01 -0.75 -6.86
CA GLY A 257 3.14 -0.23 -6.10
C GLY A 257 3.73 -1.25 -5.13
N GLY A 258 4.64 -0.79 -4.27
CA GLY A 258 5.29 -1.59 -3.23
C GLY A 258 6.48 -2.42 -3.73
N GLY A 259 7.17 -3.12 -2.82
CA GLY A 259 8.45 -3.78 -3.11
C GLY A 259 8.40 -4.87 -4.19
N VAL A 260 7.26 -5.53 -4.39
CA VAL A 260 7.10 -6.55 -5.45
C VAL A 260 6.97 -5.91 -6.83
N SER A 261 6.42 -4.70 -6.93
CA SER A 261 6.26 -3.97 -8.20
C SER A 261 7.60 -3.67 -8.90
N THR A 262 8.72 -3.72 -8.16
CA THR A 262 10.06 -3.64 -8.75
C THR A 262 10.37 -4.77 -9.76
N ALA A 263 9.46 -5.73 -9.92
CA ALA A 263 9.49 -6.69 -11.03
C ALA A 263 9.24 -6.04 -12.39
N GLY A 264 8.59 -4.86 -12.42
CA GLY A 264 8.34 -4.12 -13.66
C GLY A 264 7.58 -4.94 -14.69
N ASP A 265 8.02 -4.83 -15.94
CA ASP A 265 7.41 -5.51 -17.08
C ASP A 265 7.38 -7.04 -16.94
N PHE A 266 8.34 -7.64 -16.24
CA PHE A 266 8.34 -9.09 -15.98
C PHE A 266 7.06 -9.57 -15.24
N MET A 267 6.48 -8.72 -14.40
CA MET A 267 5.22 -9.00 -13.72
C MET A 267 4.03 -8.56 -14.57
N ILE A 268 4.09 -7.36 -15.13
CA ILE A 268 2.98 -6.75 -15.87
C ILE A 268 2.65 -7.55 -17.12
N ASP A 269 3.65 -7.94 -17.91
CA ASP A 269 3.46 -8.74 -19.14
C ASP A 269 2.94 -10.15 -18.85
N ALA A 270 3.33 -10.73 -17.71
CA ALA A 270 2.86 -12.03 -17.30
C ALA A 270 1.40 -12.01 -16.78
N VAL A 271 0.97 -10.93 -16.12
CA VAL A 271 -0.35 -10.86 -15.49
C VAL A 271 -1.44 -10.39 -16.43
N LYS A 272 -1.18 -9.43 -17.32
CA LYS A 272 -2.16 -8.85 -18.25
C LYS A 272 -2.97 -9.88 -19.04
N PRO A 273 -2.36 -10.84 -19.77
CA PRO A 273 -3.11 -11.80 -20.58
C PRO A 273 -4.01 -12.73 -19.73
N LEU A 274 -3.61 -13.00 -18.48
CA LEU A 274 -4.41 -13.79 -17.56
C LEU A 274 -5.62 -12.99 -17.03
N VAL A 275 -5.44 -11.72 -16.73
CA VAL A 275 -6.52 -10.82 -16.34
C VAL A 275 -7.53 -10.70 -17.47
N ASP A 276 -7.08 -10.50 -18.71
CA ASP A 276 -7.95 -10.43 -19.89
C ASP A 276 -8.76 -11.72 -20.12
N ALA A 277 -8.16 -12.88 -19.82
CA ALA A 277 -8.84 -14.16 -19.92
C ALA A 277 -9.89 -14.36 -18.80
N LEU A 278 -9.65 -13.81 -17.61
CA LEU A 278 -10.54 -13.93 -16.44
C LEU A 278 -11.66 -12.87 -16.43
N THR A 279 -11.49 -11.76 -17.16
CA THR A 279 -12.46 -10.66 -17.20
C THR A 279 -13.40 -10.84 -18.37
N THR A 280 -14.62 -11.36 -18.11
CA THR A 280 -15.55 -11.74 -19.19
C THR A 280 -16.74 -10.80 -19.39
N MET A 281 -17.16 -10.09 -18.34
CA MET A 281 -18.37 -9.21 -18.37
C MET A 281 -18.04 -7.74 -18.57
N VAL A 282 -16.78 -7.37 -18.53
CA VAL A 282 -16.28 -6.02 -18.79
C VAL A 282 -15.60 -6.03 -20.16
N PRO A 283 -15.76 -4.99 -20.99
CA PRO A 283 -15.08 -4.91 -22.28
C PRO A 283 -13.55 -5.01 -22.09
N LYS A 284 -12.91 -5.86 -22.89
CA LYS A 284 -11.45 -6.06 -22.82
C LYS A 284 -10.70 -4.78 -23.12
N GLY A 285 -9.61 -4.55 -22.41
CA GLY A 285 -8.72 -3.40 -22.60
C GLY A 285 -9.27 -2.08 -22.07
N THR A 286 -10.36 -2.10 -21.28
CA THR A 286 -10.88 -0.88 -20.65
C THR A 286 -10.13 -0.47 -19.40
N THR A 287 -9.43 -1.42 -18.76
CA THR A 287 -8.57 -1.17 -17.59
C THR A 287 -7.11 -1.30 -17.98
N THR A 288 -6.31 -0.26 -17.75
CA THR A 288 -4.85 -0.32 -17.86
C THR A 288 -4.25 -0.84 -16.55
N ILE A 289 -3.27 -1.75 -16.63
CA ILE A 289 -2.53 -2.24 -15.45
C ILE A 289 -1.07 -1.81 -15.61
N GLU A 290 -0.56 -1.03 -14.66
CA GLU A 290 0.76 -0.41 -14.73
C GLU A 290 1.47 -0.44 -13.37
N VAL A 291 2.78 -0.23 -13.39
CA VAL A 291 3.55 0.01 -12.15
C VAL A 291 3.30 1.44 -11.67
N ALA A 292 3.13 1.61 -10.37
CA ALA A 292 2.98 2.90 -9.71
C ALA A 292 4.19 3.80 -9.97
N ALA A 293 3.97 5.09 -10.25
CA ALA A 293 5.00 6.02 -10.71
C ALA A 293 5.78 6.68 -9.58
N LEU A 294 5.15 6.94 -8.42
CA LEU A 294 5.78 7.68 -7.31
C LEU A 294 6.66 6.79 -6.41
N GLY A 295 6.57 5.47 -6.58
CA GLY A 295 7.40 4.53 -5.82
C GLY A 295 7.22 4.69 -4.30
N ASN A 296 8.33 4.89 -3.57
CA ASN A 296 8.32 5.02 -2.12
C ASN A 296 7.78 6.38 -1.63
N ASP A 297 7.69 7.38 -2.49
CA ASP A 297 7.21 8.71 -2.10
C ASP A 297 5.68 8.82 -2.10
N ALA A 298 4.99 7.81 -2.67
CA ALA A 298 3.53 7.83 -2.82
C ALA A 298 2.78 8.09 -1.51
N GLY A 299 3.21 7.45 -0.40
CA GLY A 299 2.62 7.61 0.93
C GLY A 299 2.73 9.04 1.45
N GLN A 300 3.93 9.60 1.38
CA GLN A 300 4.21 10.97 1.85
C GLN A 300 3.53 12.02 0.98
N VAL A 301 3.61 11.89 -0.35
CA VAL A 301 2.96 12.80 -1.31
C VAL A 301 1.45 12.78 -1.09
N GLY A 302 0.85 11.62 -0.93
CA GLY A 302 -0.58 11.49 -0.68
C GLY A 302 -1.01 12.02 0.68
N ALA A 303 -0.23 11.78 1.74
CA ALA A 303 -0.50 12.32 3.06
C ALA A 303 -0.45 13.86 3.06
N ALA A 304 0.56 14.45 2.42
CA ALA A 304 0.63 15.91 2.25
C ALA A 304 -0.53 16.46 1.41
N THR A 305 -0.89 15.77 0.32
CA THR A 305 -2.04 16.13 -0.52
C THR A 305 -3.33 16.16 0.29
N MET A 306 -3.59 15.11 1.08
CA MET A 306 -4.71 15.06 2.01
C MET A 306 -4.71 16.27 2.95
N ALA A 307 -3.57 16.60 3.54
CA ALA A 307 -3.46 17.70 4.47
C ALA A 307 -3.72 19.06 3.83
N LEU A 308 -3.22 19.30 2.61
CA LEU A 308 -3.46 20.52 1.84
C LEU A 308 -4.93 20.71 1.43
N GLN A 309 -5.68 19.60 1.30
CA GLN A 309 -7.12 19.59 1.01
C GLN A 309 -8.00 19.74 2.26
N GLY A 310 -7.43 19.77 3.46
CA GLY A 310 -8.17 19.88 4.71
C GLY A 310 -8.68 18.56 5.27
N GLY A 311 -8.09 17.44 4.86
CA GLY A 311 -8.44 16.07 5.30
C GLY A 311 -9.18 15.28 4.23
N LEU A 312 -9.58 14.05 4.58
CA LEU A 312 -10.39 13.18 3.71
C LEU A 312 -11.89 13.40 3.85
N VAL A 313 -12.31 14.11 4.88
CA VAL A 313 -13.72 14.33 5.24
C VAL A 313 -14.08 15.75 4.87
N ASP A 314 -15.01 15.89 3.96
CA ASP A 314 -15.70 17.17 3.74
C ASP A 314 -16.82 17.25 4.78
N GLU A 315 -16.65 18.08 5.82
CA GLU A 315 -17.67 18.31 6.87
C GLU A 315 -18.99 18.84 6.28
N ASN A 316 -19.00 19.31 5.04
CA ASN A 316 -20.17 19.77 4.32
C ASN A 316 -20.92 18.65 3.55
N ARG A 317 -20.45 17.41 3.60
CA ARG A 317 -21.10 16.25 2.93
C ARG A 317 -21.87 15.33 3.88
N THR A 318 -22.15 15.76 5.12
CA THR A 318 -23.04 15.04 6.06
C THR A 318 -24.49 15.42 5.89
#